data_a66145fab0231731eeca9382d111f838
#
_entry.id   a66145fab0231731eeca9382d111f838
#
_cell.length_a   1.000
_cell.length_b   1.000
_cell.length_c   1.000
_cell.angle_alpha   90.00
_cell.angle_beta   90.00
_cell.angle_gamma   90.00
#
_symmetry.space_group_name_H-M   'P 1'
#
loop_
_entity.id
_entity.type
_entity.pdbx_description
1 polymer ?
#
loop_
_entity_poly.entity_id
_entity_poly.type
_entity_poly.pdbx_seq_one_letter_code
_entity_poly.pdbx_strand_id
1 'polypeptide(L)'
;MKKSMVILLLFIGTFTYAQNWQTTFDSAKTIAEKENKNILLVFSGSDWCAPCMKLEKAIWKSEAFQIDADKNWVIYKADFPKKKANQLAPELTESNKKLAEKYNKNGSFPLVVLLDKTGKVLGMSGFKNISAPEYIELLHSFEK
;
A
#
# COMPACT_ATOMS: atom_id res chain seq x y z
N MET A 1 -2.91 25.75 -55.61
CA MET A 1 -1.95 25.00 -54.76
C MET A 1 -2.52 24.91 -53.36
N LYS A 2 -3.05 23.75 -52.96
CA LYS A 2 -3.61 23.53 -51.62
C LYS A 2 -2.49 23.09 -50.65
N LYS A 3 -2.16 23.93 -49.67
CA LYS A 3 -1.22 23.59 -48.62
C LYS A 3 -1.94 22.72 -47.59
N SER A 4 -1.71 21.41 -47.58
CA SER A 4 -2.15 20.52 -46.55
C SER A 4 -1.32 20.76 -45.28
N MET A 5 -1.96 21.32 -44.27
CA MET A 5 -1.39 21.51 -42.95
C MET A 5 -1.61 20.21 -42.15
N VAL A 6 -0.56 19.43 -42.02
CA VAL A 6 -0.61 18.19 -41.16
C VAL A 6 -0.46 18.65 -39.74
N ILE A 7 -1.56 18.58 -38.98
CA ILE A 7 -1.60 18.78 -37.53
C ILE A 7 -1.13 17.49 -36.85
N LEU A 8 0.14 17.51 -36.39
CA LEU A 8 0.71 16.45 -35.58
C LEU A 8 0.16 16.58 -34.14
N LEU A 9 -0.90 15.80 -33.83
CA LEU A 9 -1.43 15.68 -32.48
C LEU A 9 -0.42 14.89 -31.62
N LEU A 10 0.35 15.62 -30.83
CA LEU A 10 1.16 15.04 -29.76
C LEU A 10 0.23 14.50 -28.67
N PHE A 11 0.02 13.19 -28.66
CA PHE A 11 -0.61 12.47 -27.54
C PHE A 11 0.37 12.49 -26.37
N ILE A 12 0.23 13.46 -25.47
CA ILE A 12 0.89 13.44 -24.16
C ILE A 12 0.15 12.43 -23.32
N GLY A 13 0.62 11.20 -23.34
CA GLY A 13 0.13 10.15 -22.42
C GLY A 13 0.44 10.55 -20.98
N THR A 14 -0.57 10.96 -20.22
CA THR A 14 -0.46 11.11 -18.78
C THR A 14 -0.34 9.70 -18.19
N PHE A 15 0.86 9.32 -17.76
CA PHE A 15 1.04 8.13 -16.92
C PHE A 15 0.39 8.40 -15.58
N THR A 16 -0.84 7.92 -15.40
CA THR A 16 -1.46 7.84 -14.08
C THR A 16 -0.82 6.66 -13.36
N TYR A 17 0.05 6.94 -12.40
CA TYR A 17 0.52 5.93 -11.47
C TYR A 17 -0.66 5.53 -10.57
N ALA A 18 -1.36 4.49 -10.95
CA ALA A 18 -2.34 3.86 -10.08
C ALA A 18 -1.57 2.99 -9.09
N GLN A 19 -1.60 3.38 -7.82
CA GLN A 19 -1.00 2.60 -6.73
C GLN A 19 -1.56 1.18 -6.74
N ASN A 20 -0.72 0.19 -6.95
CA ASN A 20 -1.11 -1.20 -7.20
C ASN A 20 -1.30 -1.96 -5.87
N TRP A 21 -2.31 -1.56 -5.09
CA TRP A 21 -2.73 -2.30 -3.91
C TRP A 21 -3.28 -3.66 -4.31
N GLN A 22 -2.72 -4.71 -3.73
CA GLN A 22 -3.18 -6.06 -4.03
C GLN A 22 -4.54 -6.34 -3.37
N THR A 23 -5.36 -7.15 -4.03
CA THR A 23 -6.70 -7.48 -3.56
C THR A 23 -6.71 -8.57 -2.49
N THR A 24 -5.69 -9.41 -2.44
CA THR A 24 -5.48 -10.45 -1.44
C THR A 24 -4.03 -10.51 -1.00
N PHE A 25 -3.76 -11.01 0.21
CA PHE A 25 -2.39 -11.20 0.68
C PHE A 25 -1.65 -12.30 -0.09
N ASP A 26 -2.37 -13.33 -0.52
CA ASP A 26 -1.76 -14.41 -1.33
C ASP A 26 -1.31 -13.88 -2.70
N SER A 27 -2.09 -12.99 -3.33
CA SER A 27 -1.65 -12.29 -4.53
C SER A 27 -0.39 -11.46 -4.27
N ALA A 28 -0.36 -10.71 -3.15
CA ALA A 28 0.81 -9.93 -2.77
C ALA A 28 2.06 -10.80 -2.60
N LYS A 29 1.95 -11.95 -1.95
CA LYS A 29 3.05 -12.91 -1.80
C LYS A 29 3.54 -13.44 -3.14
N THR A 30 2.64 -13.88 -4.00
CA THR A 30 2.99 -14.41 -5.32
C THR A 30 3.75 -13.38 -6.16
N ILE A 31 3.31 -12.12 -6.15
CA ILE A 31 3.97 -11.05 -6.88
C ILE A 31 5.33 -10.71 -6.24
N ALA A 32 5.39 -10.65 -4.91
CA ALA A 32 6.64 -10.36 -4.19
C ALA A 32 7.73 -11.41 -4.46
N GLU A 33 7.35 -12.69 -4.50
CA GLU A 33 8.27 -13.77 -4.87
C GLU A 33 8.74 -13.65 -6.32
N LYS A 34 7.81 -13.40 -7.26
CA LYS A 34 8.11 -13.26 -8.69
C LYS A 34 9.00 -12.07 -9.00
N GLU A 35 8.74 -10.93 -8.38
CA GLU A 35 9.44 -9.67 -8.63
C GLU A 35 10.64 -9.44 -7.69
N ASN A 36 10.86 -10.35 -6.74
CA ASN A 36 11.89 -10.24 -5.70
C ASN A 36 11.78 -8.93 -4.89
N LYS A 37 10.55 -8.58 -4.52
CA LYS A 37 10.22 -7.39 -3.73
C LYS A 37 9.81 -7.77 -2.31
N ASN A 38 9.96 -6.83 -1.38
CA ASN A 38 9.38 -6.91 -0.05
C ASN A 38 7.88 -6.60 -0.08
N ILE A 39 7.15 -7.00 0.96
CA ILE A 39 5.72 -6.76 1.09
C ILE A 39 5.49 -5.69 2.16
N LEU A 40 4.77 -4.63 1.80
CA LEU A 40 4.28 -3.64 2.75
C LEU A 40 2.85 -4.01 3.15
N LEU A 41 2.71 -4.58 4.34
CA LEU A 41 1.43 -4.98 4.93
C LEU A 41 0.92 -3.85 5.83
N VAL A 42 -0.26 -3.31 5.50
CA VAL A 42 -0.87 -2.21 6.24
C VAL A 42 -2.15 -2.68 6.92
N PHE A 43 -2.19 -2.64 8.25
CA PHE A 43 -3.42 -2.85 9.03
C PHE A 43 -4.15 -1.52 9.18
N SER A 44 -5.41 -1.46 8.75
CA SER A 44 -6.19 -0.23 8.71
C SER A 44 -7.63 -0.46 9.16
N GLY A 45 -8.22 0.57 9.76
CA GLY A 45 -9.64 0.69 9.98
C GLY A 45 -10.18 1.83 9.13
N SER A 46 -10.44 1.58 7.85
CA SER A 46 -10.67 2.60 6.81
C SER A 46 -11.81 3.56 7.10
N ASP A 47 -12.79 3.16 7.91
CA ASP A 47 -14.00 3.94 8.16
C ASP A 47 -14.20 4.38 9.63
N TRP A 48 -13.24 4.09 10.53
CA TRP A 48 -13.31 4.46 11.94
C TRP A 48 -11.99 4.94 12.55
N CYS A 49 -10.86 4.61 11.93
CA CYS A 49 -9.53 4.91 12.45
C CYS A 49 -9.01 6.25 11.90
N ALA A 50 -9.15 7.33 12.65
CA ALA A 50 -8.70 8.66 12.21
C ALA A 50 -7.19 8.74 11.87
N PRO A 51 -6.26 8.14 12.64
CA PRO A 51 -4.85 8.10 12.24
C PRO A 51 -4.60 7.30 10.95
N CYS A 52 -5.39 6.25 10.68
CA CYS A 52 -5.31 5.50 9.42
C CYS A 52 -5.68 6.37 8.23
N MET A 53 -6.77 7.14 8.35
CA MET A 53 -7.20 8.08 7.30
C MET A 53 -6.18 9.21 7.07
N LYS A 54 -5.51 9.68 8.13
CA LYS A 54 -4.42 10.66 7.99
C LYS A 54 -3.23 10.07 7.24
N LEU A 55 -2.83 8.84 7.57
CA LEU A 55 -1.74 8.13 6.89
C LEU A 55 -2.07 7.88 5.42
N GLU A 56 -3.31 7.47 5.12
CA GLU A 56 -3.81 7.33 3.75
C GLU A 56 -3.64 8.62 2.95
N LYS A 57 -4.11 9.74 3.51
CA LYS A 57 -4.10 11.03 2.83
C LYS A 57 -2.68 11.61 2.69
N ALA A 58 -1.87 11.53 3.72
CA ALA A 58 -0.57 12.21 3.77
C ALA A 58 0.55 11.40 3.13
N ILE A 59 0.50 10.08 3.24
CA ILE A 59 1.58 9.18 2.80
C ILE A 59 1.15 8.38 1.57
N TRP A 60 0.17 7.48 1.70
CA TRP A 60 -0.17 6.53 0.64
C TRP A 60 -0.63 7.20 -0.67
N LYS A 61 -1.32 8.34 -0.59
CA LYS A 61 -1.77 9.11 -1.76
C LYS A 61 -0.75 10.11 -2.29
N SER A 62 0.40 10.26 -1.64
CA SER A 62 1.45 11.16 -2.13
C SER A 62 2.14 10.57 -3.36
N GLU A 63 2.47 11.42 -4.32
CA GLU A 63 3.19 11.02 -5.53
C GLU A 63 4.55 10.39 -5.18
N ALA A 64 5.26 10.96 -4.21
CA ALA A 64 6.55 10.44 -3.75
C ALA A 64 6.44 8.99 -3.28
N PHE A 65 5.42 8.66 -2.46
CA PHE A 65 5.20 7.30 -2.01
C PHE A 65 4.80 6.36 -3.15
N GLN A 66 3.91 6.80 -4.04
CA GLN A 66 3.44 5.97 -5.16
C GLN A 66 4.59 5.57 -6.09
N ILE A 67 5.46 6.52 -6.43
CA ILE A 67 6.63 6.27 -7.30
C ILE A 67 7.62 5.32 -6.63
N ASP A 68 7.93 5.53 -5.35
CA ASP A 68 8.90 4.71 -4.62
C ASP A 68 8.35 3.30 -4.36
N ALA A 69 7.11 3.21 -3.93
CA ALA A 69 6.47 1.95 -3.61
C ALA A 69 6.31 1.03 -4.83
N ASP A 70 5.98 1.57 -6.00
CA ASP A 70 5.87 0.80 -7.25
C ASP A 70 7.18 0.10 -7.61
N LYS A 71 8.30 0.71 -7.30
CA LYS A 71 9.64 0.13 -7.56
C LYS A 71 10.05 -0.91 -6.53
N ASN A 72 9.72 -0.70 -5.26
CA ASN A 72 10.38 -1.37 -4.15
C ASN A 72 9.50 -2.39 -3.43
N TRP A 73 8.18 -2.18 -3.38
CA TRP A 73 7.29 -2.99 -2.53
C TRP A 73 6.06 -3.49 -3.27
N VAL A 74 5.54 -4.61 -2.81
CA VAL A 74 4.17 -5.07 -3.12
C VAL A 74 3.30 -4.71 -1.92
N ILE A 75 2.19 -4.00 -2.14
CA ILE A 75 1.41 -3.45 -1.04
C ILE A 75 0.11 -4.20 -0.85
N TYR A 76 -0.21 -4.55 0.38
CA TYR A 76 -1.49 -5.11 0.77
C TYR A 76 -2.05 -4.40 1.99
N LYS A 77 -3.33 -4.02 1.93
CA LYS A 77 -4.06 -3.43 3.06
C LYS A 77 -5.00 -4.46 3.67
N ALA A 78 -4.70 -4.89 4.89
CA ALA A 78 -5.60 -5.66 5.74
C ALA A 78 -6.55 -4.70 6.43
N ASP A 79 -7.71 -4.46 5.81
CA ASP A 79 -8.73 -3.53 6.32
C ASP A 79 -9.70 -4.21 7.28
N PHE A 80 -10.17 -3.44 8.27
CA PHE A 80 -11.11 -3.87 9.30
C PHE A 80 -12.26 -2.84 9.44
N PRO A 81 -13.13 -2.73 8.44
CA PRO A 81 -14.23 -1.76 8.47
C PRO A 81 -15.27 -2.14 9.55
N LYS A 82 -15.86 -1.12 10.18
CA LYS A 82 -16.95 -1.28 11.16
C LYS A 82 -18.32 -0.99 10.58
N LYS A 83 -18.41 -0.08 9.60
CA LYS A 83 -19.69 0.27 8.96
C LYS A 83 -20.19 -0.91 8.13
N LYS A 84 -21.49 -1.23 8.30
CA LYS A 84 -22.14 -2.34 7.59
C LYS A 84 -22.00 -2.23 6.06
N ALA A 85 -22.08 -1.01 5.52
CA ALA A 85 -21.92 -0.76 4.08
C ALA A 85 -20.52 -1.07 3.52
N ASN A 86 -19.49 -1.14 4.39
CA ASN A 86 -18.08 -1.35 4.01
C ASN A 86 -17.58 -2.75 4.38
N GLN A 87 -18.47 -3.65 4.82
CA GLN A 87 -18.07 -5.00 5.20
C GLN A 87 -17.43 -5.73 4.03
N LEU A 88 -16.31 -6.39 4.31
CA LEU A 88 -15.60 -7.21 3.34
C LEU A 88 -16.30 -8.58 3.17
N ALA A 89 -16.00 -9.26 2.07
CA ALA A 89 -16.39 -10.66 1.90
C ALA A 89 -15.89 -11.51 3.08
N PRO A 90 -16.63 -12.54 3.52
CA PRO A 90 -16.26 -13.37 4.67
C PRO A 90 -14.86 -13.95 4.59
N GLU A 91 -14.45 -14.42 3.42
CA GLU A 91 -13.13 -15.02 3.16
C GLU A 91 -12.01 -13.99 3.37
N LEU A 92 -12.23 -12.76 2.91
CA LEU A 92 -11.25 -11.68 3.06
C LEU A 92 -11.16 -11.20 4.51
N THR A 93 -12.32 -11.13 5.20
CA THR A 93 -12.38 -10.82 6.62
C THR A 93 -11.60 -11.83 7.44
N GLU A 94 -11.79 -13.12 7.17
CA GLU A 94 -11.08 -14.19 7.87
C GLU A 94 -9.57 -14.19 7.56
N SER A 95 -9.20 -13.96 6.30
CA SER A 95 -7.79 -13.81 5.91
C SER A 95 -7.12 -12.65 6.67
N ASN A 96 -7.77 -11.49 6.74
CA ASN A 96 -7.25 -10.34 7.46
C ASN A 96 -7.11 -10.60 8.97
N LYS A 97 -8.06 -11.34 9.59
CA LYS A 97 -7.93 -11.75 10.99
C LYS A 97 -6.71 -12.63 11.23
N LYS A 98 -6.46 -13.62 10.38
CA LYS A 98 -5.26 -14.48 10.48
C LYS A 98 -3.97 -13.67 10.35
N LEU A 99 -3.94 -12.68 9.47
CA LEU A 99 -2.80 -11.76 9.35
C LEU A 99 -2.62 -10.95 10.64
N ALA A 100 -3.70 -10.45 11.24
CA ALA A 100 -3.63 -9.72 12.51
C ALA A 100 -3.15 -10.61 13.66
N GLU A 101 -3.63 -11.85 13.77
CA GLU A 101 -3.17 -12.82 14.77
C GLU A 101 -1.66 -13.08 14.66
N LYS A 102 -1.13 -13.07 13.44
CA LYS A 102 0.29 -13.31 13.18
C LYS A 102 1.15 -12.07 13.38
N TYR A 103 0.75 -10.92 12.82
CA TYR A 103 1.60 -9.73 12.69
C TYR A 103 1.14 -8.52 13.52
N ASN A 104 -0.09 -8.53 14.02
CA ASN A 104 -0.68 -7.40 14.78
C ASN A 104 -1.35 -7.89 16.09
N LYS A 105 -0.64 -8.66 16.87
CA LYS A 105 -1.15 -9.27 18.11
C LYS A 105 -1.69 -8.25 19.12
N ASN A 106 -1.15 -7.04 19.11
CA ASN A 106 -1.58 -5.96 20.02
C ASN A 106 -2.78 -5.17 19.50
N GLY A 107 -3.28 -5.47 18.29
CA GLY A 107 -4.43 -4.78 17.71
C GLY A 107 -4.18 -3.29 17.47
N SER A 108 -2.99 -2.91 17.01
CA SER A 108 -2.63 -1.52 16.72
C SER A 108 -3.16 -1.07 15.36
N PHE A 109 -3.75 0.14 15.29
CA PHE A 109 -4.24 0.74 14.06
C PHE A 109 -3.88 2.24 13.97
N PRO A 110 -3.21 2.69 12.89
CA PRO A 110 -2.62 1.84 11.84
C PRO A 110 -1.40 1.09 12.34
N LEU A 111 -1.15 -0.08 11.78
CA LEU A 111 0.14 -0.76 11.88
C LEU A 111 0.65 -1.04 10.47
N VAL A 112 1.89 -0.67 10.21
CA VAL A 112 2.59 -0.90 8.96
C VAL A 112 3.72 -1.86 9.23
N VAL A 113 3.73 -2.98 8.53
CA VAL A 113 4.71 -4.05 8.69
C VAL A 113 5.42 -4.26 7.36
N LEU A 114 6.73 -4.08 7.33
CA LEU A 114 7.54 -4.47 6.19
C LEU A 114 7.96 -5.92 6.36
N LEU A 115 7.60 -6.75 5.39
CA LEU A 115 7.94 -8.17 5.33
C LEU A 115 8.89 -8.41 4.17
N ASP A 116 9.80 -9.36 4.31
CA ASP A 116 10.46 -9.91 3.13
C ASP A 116 9.50 -10.79 2.32
N LYS A 117 9.90 -11.22 1.14
CA LYS A 117 9.10 -12.07 0.25
C LYS A 117 8.71 -13.42 0.88
N THR A 118 9.37 -13.87 1.94
CA THR A 118 9.04 -15.10 2.68
C THR A 118 8.01 -14.88 3.78
N GLY A 119 7.70 -13.61 4.10
CA GLY A 119 6.80 -13.23 5.18
C GLY A 119 7.49 -13.02 6.53
N LYS A 120 8.82 -12.93 6.58
CA LYS A 120 9.57 -12.55 7.76
C LYS A 120 9.48 -11.04 7.97
N VAL A 121 9.25 -10.61 9.20
CA VAL A 121 9.20 -9.20 9.57
C VAL A 121 10.58 -8.58 9.50
N LEU A 122 10.71 -7.49 8.73
CA LEU A 122 11.90 -6.65 8.64
C LEU A 122 11.80 -5.45 9.59
N GLY A 123 10.60 -4.87 9.73
CA GLY A 123 10.35 -3.76 10.63
C GLY A 123 8.88 -3.41 10.72
N MET A 124 8.54 -2.57 11.69
CA MET A 124 7.17 -2.12 11.94
C MET A 124 7.12 -0.64 12.28
N SER A 125 6.05 0.02 11.87
CA SER A 125 5.76 1.40 12.25
C SER A 125 4.24 1.61 12.37
N GLY A 126 3.86 2.62 13.14
CA GLY A 126 2.48 3.10 13.19
C GLY A 126 2.34 4.45 12.49
N PHE A 127 1.30 5.20 12.88
CA PHE A 127 1.16 6.59 12.45
C PHE A 127 2.30 7.43 13.01
N LYS A 128 2.92 8.21 12.11
CA LYS A 128 3.89 9.25 12.47
C LYS A 128 3.50 10.54 11.76
N ASN A 129 3.60 11.66 12.46
CA ASN A 129 3.31 12.97 11.89
C ASN A 129 4.58 13.53 11.20
N ILE A 130 5.00 12.89 10.16
CA ILE A 130 6.17 13.23 9.32
C ILE A 130 5.76 13.30 7.86
N SER A 131 6.60 13.87 7.02
CA SER A 131 6.36 13.96 5.58
C SER A 131 6.44 12.59 4.88
N ALA A 132 5.91 12.50 3.67
CA ALA A 132 5.98 11.29 2.88
C ALA A 132 7.43 10.84 2.59
N PRO A 133 8.37 11.72 2.19
CA PRO A 133 9.77 11.34 2.04
C PRO A 133 10.39 10.75 3.31
N GLU A 134 10.14 11.38 4.47
CA GLU A 134 10.66 10.88 5.76
C GLU A 134 10.06 9.52 6.12
N TYR A 135 8.78 9.29 5.80
CA TYR A 135 8.15 7.99 6.05
C TYR A 135 8.70 6.90 5.12
N ILE A 136 8.99 7.24 3.86
CA ILE A 136 9.66 6.35 2.90
C ILE A 136 11.06 5.96 3.40
N GLU A 137 11.85 6.93 3.84
CA GLU A 137 13.18 6.68 4.43
C GLU A 137 13.11 5.76 5.65
N LEU A 138 12.11 5.96 6.51
CA LEU A 138 11.85 5.08 7.64
C LEU A 138 11.60 3.64 7.18
N LEU A 139 10.76 3.43 6.16
CA LEU A 139 10.48 2.08 5.64
C LEU A 139 11.74 1.45 5.04
N HIS A 140 12.51 2.18 4.24
CA HIS A 140 13.79 1.69 3.71
C HIS A 140 14.83 1.38 4.80
N SER A 141 14.76 2.05 5.96
CA SER A 141 15.65 1.75 7.07
C SER A 141 15.47 0.34 7.65
N PHE A 142 14.30 -0.28 7.44
CA PHE A 142 14.02 -1.65 7.87
C PHE A 142 14.63 -2.72 6.96
N GLU A 143 15.10 -2.34 5.78
CA GLU A 143 15.66 -3.25 4.76
C GLU A 143 17.18 -3.47 4.91
N LYS A 144 17.80 -2.80 5.88
CA LYS A 144 19.28 -2.82 6.13
C LYS A 144 19.70 -3.96 7.03
#